data_5d73d7743f7fd7e70ab12b2b5a599717
#
_entry.id   5d73d7743f7fd7e70ab12b2b5a599717
#
_cell.length_a   1.000
_cell.length_b   1.000
_cell.length_c   1.000
_cell.angle_alpha   90.00
_cell.angle_beta   90.00
_cell.angle_gamma   90.00
#
_symmetry.space_group_name_H-M   'P 1'
#
loop_
_entity.id
_entity.type
_entity.pdbx_description
1 polymer ?
#
loop_
_entity_poly.entity_id
_entity_poly.type
_entity_poly.pdbx_seq_one_letter_code
_entity_poly.pdbx_strand_id
1 'polypeptide(L)'
;MELRLLRYFVAVAEELHFARAAERLGVEQSPVSRAMRNLEATLGVQLFDRSAHQTRLTWAGQVFLGECRRVLATVEQAVSAAKAAAQGYQGYLRIAICDSLAQPHIATLLARSREEEPELEIRVFELPFAQQLKGLHNDLLDIGFALSDAVSGGLVAEPSRPK
;
A
#
# COMPACT_ATOMS: atom_id res chain seq x y z
N MET A 1 8.65 18.56 0.78
CA MET A 1 8.78 17.49 -0.23
C MET A 1 7.40 17.22 -0.81
N GLU A 2 7.24 17.27 -2.13
CA GLU A 2 5.94 17.11 -2.79
C GLU A 2 5.63 15.63 -3.01
N LEU A 3 4.36 15.22 -2.88
CA LEU A 3 3.92 13.84 -3.14
C LEU A 3 4.23 13.35 -4.57
N ARG A 4 4.25 14.28 -5.53
CA ARG A 4 4.66 13.98 -6.90
C ARG A 4 6.08 13.42 -6.99
N LEU A 5 7.02 13.93 -6.19
CA LEU A 5 8.40 13.42 -6.15
C LEU A 5 8.44 11.98 -5.63
N LEU A 6 7.61 11.65 -4.63
CA LEU A 6 7.51 10.28 -4.11
C LEU A 6 6.95 9.32 -5.16
N ARG A 7 5.90 9.74 -5.89
CA ARG A 7 5.35 8.93 -7.01
C ARG A 7 6.37 8.70 -8.11
N TYR A 8 7.14 9.73 -8.48
CA TYR A 8 8.21 9.60 -9.46
C TYR A 8 9.29 8.63 -8.99
N PHE A 9 9.70 8.77 -7.72
CA PHE A 9 10.69 7.89 -7.12
C PHE A 9 10.22 6.43 -7.11
N VAL A 10 9.01 6.15 -6.65
CA VAL A 10 8.44 4.78 -6.64
C VAL A 10 8.40 4.20 -8.04
N ALA A 11 7.94 4.94 -9.04
CA ALA A 11 7.91 4.47 -10.42
C ALA A 11 9.31 4.12 -10.95
N VAL A 12 10.32 4.98 -10.72
CA VAL A 12 11.70 4.70 -11.15
C VAL A 12 12.30 3.52 -10.39
N ALA A 13 11.99 3.39 -9.10
CA ALA A 13 12.47 2.30 -8.25
C ALA A 13 11.89 0.92 -8.64
N GLU A 14 10.67 0.89 -9.12
CA GLU A 14 10.01 -0.34 -9.57
C GLU A 14 10.44 -0.75 -10.98
N GLU A 15 10.54 0.22 -11.89
CA GLU A 15 10.94 -0.03 -13.27
C GLU A 15 12.46 -0.24 -13.43
N LEU A 16 13.27 0.29 -12.51
CA LEU A 16 14.73 0.36 -12.62
C LEU A 16 15.21 0.93 -13.96
N HIS A 17 14.33 1.74 -14.60
CA HIS A 17 14.56 2.33 -15.90
C HIS A 17 13.79 3.64 -16.05
N PHE A 18 14.52 4.75 -16.18
CA PHE A 18 13.94 6.10 -16.18
C PHE A 18 12.94 6.35 -17.32
N ALA A 19 13.21 5.82 -18.53
CA ALA A 19 12.30 6.00 -19.66
C ALA A 19 10.99 5.24 -19.44
N ARG A 20 11.02 3.98 -18.99
CA ARG A 20 9.80 3.20 -18.68
C ARG A 20 9.01 3.82 -17.54
N ALA A 21 9.68 4.31 -16.51
CA ALA A 21 9.02 5.03 -15.42
C ALA A 21 8.31 6.29 -15.91
N ALA A 22 8.94 7.06 -16.79
CA ALA A 22 8.34 8.25 -17.38
C ALA A 22 7.12 7.91 -18.25
N GLU A 23 7.20 6.86 -19.07
CA GLU A 23 6.09 6.34 -19.86
C GLU A 23 4.91 5.93 -18.96
N ARG A 24 5.17 5.15 -17.92
CA ARG A 24 4.17 4.75 -16.91
C ARG A 24 3.50 5.94 -16.23
N LEU A 25 4.24 7.02 -16.03
CA LEU A 25 3.76 8.25 -15.40
C LEU A 25 3.07 9.21 -16.38
N GLY A 26 3.12 8.93 -17.68
CA GLY A 26 2.57 9.80 -18.72
C GLY A 26 3.32 11.14 -18.85
N VAL A 27 4.63 11.15 -18.60
CA VAL A 27 5.48 12.34 -18.66
C VAL A 27 6.77 12.06 -19.45
N GLU A 28 7.50 13.11 -19.80
CA GLU A 28 8.82 12.96 -20.41
C GLU A 28 9.88 12.50 -19.41
N GLN A 29 10.92 11.81 -19.88
CA GLN A 29 12.01 11.30 -19.04
C GLN A 29 12.82 12.43 -18.37
N SER A 30 13.05 13.54 -19.06
CA SER A 30 13.90 14.63 -18.56
C SER A 30 13.40 15.24 -17.25
N PRO A 31 12.11 15.58 -17.06
CA PRO A 31 11.53 15.97 -15.79
C PRO A 31 11.74 14.96 -14.67
N VAL A 32 11.53 13.66 -14.95
CA VAL A 32 11.68 12.58 -13.96
C VAL A 32 13.15 12.50 -13.49
N SER A 33 14.09 12.51 -14.43
CA SER A 33 15.52 12.46 -14.11
C SER A 33 16.00 13.67 -13.31
N ARG A 34 15.45 14.85 -13.59
CA ARG A 34 15.75 16.08 -12.82
C ARG A 34 15.14 16.01 -11.42
N ALA A 35 13.90 15.55 -11.32
CA ALA A 35 13.21 15.38 -10.05
C ALA A 35 13.96 14.42 -9.12
N MET A 36 14.48 13.31 -9.63
CA MET A 36 15.28 12.37 -8.83
C MET A 36 16.58 12.96 -8.34
N ARG A 37 17.29 13.71 -9.18
CA ARG A 37 18.51 14.43 -8.74
C ARG A 37 18.23 15.45 -7.65
N ASN A 38 17.14 16.21 -7.78
CA ASN A 38 16.72 17.18 -6.77
C ASN A 38 16.30 16.48 -5.46
N LEU A 39 15.62 15.35 -5.54
CA LEU A 39 15.25 14.55 -4.37
C LEU A 39 16.48 14.06 -3.62
N GLU A 40 17.44 13.44 -4.33
CA GLU A 40 18.72 12.99 -3.76
C GLU A 40 19.52 14.15 -3.13
N ALA A 41 19.55 15.31 -3.80
CA ALA A 41 20.20 16.50 -3.26
C ALA A 41 19.51 17.02 -1.99
N THR A 42 18.20 17.02 -1.95
CA THR A 42 17.41 17.45 -0.77
C THR A 42 17.61 16.51 0.43
N LEU A 43 17.71 15.21 0.16
CA LEU A 43 17.92 14.19 1.20
C LEU A 43 19.39 14.07 1.62
N GLY A 44 20.32 14.58 0.82
CA GLY A 44 21.76 14.45 1.05
C GLY A 44 22.29 13.03 0.85
N VAL A 45 21.50 12.13 0.23
CA VAL A 45 21.89 10.74 0.00
C VAL A 45 21.52 10.29 -1.42
N GLN A 46 22.33 9.38 -1.98
CA GLN A 46 22.02 8.76 -3.26
C GLN A 46 21.03 7.59 -3.07
N LEU A 47 19.94 7.62 -3.81
CA LEU A 47 18.91 6.59 -3.81
C LEU A 47 19.13 5.58 -4.93
N PHE A 48 19.79 6.00 -6.02
CA PHE A 48 20.10 5.15 -7.18
C PHE A 48 21.61 5.07 -7.40
N ASP A 49 22.09 3.86 -7.64
CA ASP A 49 23.42 3.62 -8.18
C ASP A 49 23.36 3.73 -9.71
N ARG A 50 24.12 4.69 -10.24
CA ARG A 50 24.22 4.98 -11.67
C ARG A 50 25.57 4.57 -12.26
N SER A 51 26.44 3.95 -11.45
CA SER A 51 27.81 3.56 -11.87
C SER A 51 27.80 2.34 -12.79
N ALA A 52 26.74 1.52 -12.73
CA ALA A 52 26.55 0.35 -13.57
C ALA A 52 25.77 0.70 -14.86
N HIS A 53 25.86 -0.17 -15.88
CA HIS A 53 25.08 -0.03 -17.13
C HIS A 53 23.55 -0.08 -16.89
N GLN A 54 23.12 -0.43 -15.67
CA GLN A 54 21.73 -0.52 -15.26
C GLN A 54 21.49 0.27 -13.99
N THR A 55 20.39 0.98 -13.92
CA THR A 55 19.93 1.66 -12.70
C THR A 55 19.62 0.63 -11.61
N ARG A 56 20.17 0.80 -10.42
CA ARG A 56 19.89 -0.03 -9.23
C ARG A 56 19.57 0.87 -8.05
N LEU A 57 18.78 0.36 -7.11
CA LEU A 57 18.59 1.04 -5.82
C LEU A 57 19.82 0.85 -4.94
N THR A 58 20.24 1.90 -4.28
CA THR A 58 21.14 1.82 -3.11
C THR A 58 20.37 1.22 -1.92
N TRP A 59 21.08 0.88 -0.83
CA TRP A 59 20.42 0.50 0.42
C TRP A 59 19.47 1.61 0.92
N ALA A 60 19.92 2.86 0.90
CA ALA A 60 19.08 4.02 1.24
C ALA A 60 17.84 4.12 0.33
N GLY A 61 18.00 3.83 -0.97
CA GLY A 61 16.90 3.78 -1.92
C GLY A 61 15.88 2.69 -1.59
N GLN A 62 16.33 1.50 -1.17
CA GLN A 62 15.43 0.41 -0.77
C GLN A 62 14.62 0.77 0.47
N VAL A 63 15.27 1.31 1.50
CA VAL A 63 14.60 1.80 2.73
C VAL A 63 13.59 2.89 2.38
N PHE A 64 14.02 3.89 1.60
CA PHE A 64 13.17 5.00 1.19
C PHE A 64 11.98 4.56 0.33
N LEU A 65 12.12 3.51 -0.49
CA LEU A 65 11.01 2.93 -1.26
C LEU A 65 9.89 2.40 -0.35
N GLY A 66 10.26 1.70 0.72
CA GLY A 66 9.31 1.23 1.72
C GLY A 66 8.51 2.38 2.32
N GLU A 67 9.21 3.42 2.77
CA GLU A 67 8.59 4.58 3.39
C GLU A 67 7.73 5.40 2.41
N CYS A 68 8.18 5.56 1.15
CA CYS A 68 7.38 6.25 0.13
C CYS A 68 6.06 5.54 -0.14
N ARG A 69 6.07 4.21 -0.22
CA ARG A 69 4.84 3.42 -0.42
C ARG A 69 3.88 3.61 0.75
N ARG A 70 4.37 3.61 1.98
CA ARG A 70 3.55 3.87 3.18
C ARG A 70 2.91 5.26 3.14
N VAL A 71 3.69 6.29 2.86
CA VAL A 71 3.18 7.67 2.76
C VAL A 71 2.11 7.80 1.68
N LEU A 72 2.36 7.27 0.48
CA LEU A 72 1.39 7.33 -0.62
C LEU A 72 0.10 6.59 -0.27
N ALA A 73 0.19 5.42 0.34
CA ALA A 73 -0.97 4.67 0.79
C ALA A 73 -1.75 5.40 1.89
N THR A 74 -1.08 6.04 2.84
CA THR A 74 -1.73 6.87 3.88
C THR A 74 -2.51 8.05 3.25
N VAL A 75 -1.95 8.66 2.21
CA VAL A 75 -2.66 9.73 1.48
C VAL A 75 -3.91 9.19 0.78
N GLU A 76 -3.83 8.04 0.15
CA GLU A 76 -4.99 7.40 -0.49
C GLU A 76 -6.07 7.02 0.53
N GLN A 77 -5.67 6.56 1.71
CA GLN A 77 -6.58 6.31 2.83
C GLN A 77 -7.29 7.59 3.28
N ALA A 78 -6.55 8.67 3.47
CA ALA A 78 -7.15 9.95 3.89
C ALA A 78 -8.19 10.45 2.88
N VAL A 79 -7.88 10.33 1.58
CA VAL A 79 -8.84 10.67 0.51
C VAL A 79 -10.07 9.77 0.56
N SER A 80 -9.88 8.46 0.77
CA SER A 80 -10.96 7.50 0.87
C SER A 80 -11.85 7.75 2.08
N ALA A 81 -11.25 8.03 3.24
CA ALA A 81 -11.99 8.36 4.46
C ALA A 81 -12.84 9.63 4.30
N ALA A 82 -12.28 10.66 3.69
CA ALA A 82 -13.03 11.89 3.42
C ALA A 82 -14.21 11.65 2.47
N LYS A 83 -14.05 10.81 1.44
CA LYS A 83 -15.13 10.44 0.53
C LYS A 83 -16.23 9.63 1.23
N ALA A 84 -15.86 8.68 2.08
CA ALA A 84 -16.80 7.87 2.85
C ALA A 84 -17.61 8.75 3.81
N ALA A 85 -16.95 9.65 4.54
CA ALA A 85 -17.61 10.61 5.42
C ALA A 85 -18.60 11.52 4.67
N ALA A 86 -18.24 11.98 3.47
CA ALA A 86 -19.13 12.79 2.63
C ALA A 86 -20.37 12.03 2.13
N GLN A 87 -20.32 10.68 2.13
CA GLN A 87 -21.43 9.80 1.78
C GLN A 87 -22.27 9.36 2.99
N GLY A 88 -21.97 9.89 4.18
CA GLY A 88 -22.69 9.59 5.42
C GLY A 88 -22.19 8.35 6.17
N TYR A 89 -21.10 7.71 5.70
CA TYR A 89 -20.48 6.61 6.45
C TYR A 89 -19.73 7.14 7.66
N GLN A 90 -19.97 6.57 8.84
CA GLN A 90 -19.27 6.93 10.09
C GLN A 90 -17.90 6.28 10.23
N GLY A 91 -17.61 5.27 9.37
CA GLY A 91 -16.33 4.58 9.35
C GLY A 91 -16.20 3.66 8.14
N TYR A 92 -15.01 3.14 7.94
CA TYR A 92 -14.76 2.08 6.97
C TYR A 92 -13.78 1.05 7.54
N LEU A 93 -13.98 -0.19 7.16
CA LEU A 93 -13.17 -1.33 7.57
C LEU A 93 -12.52 -1.98 6.35
N ARG A 94 -11.20 -2.13 6.38
CA ARG A 94 -10.41 -2.70 5.30
C ARG A 94 -10.05 -4.13 5.65
N ILE A 95 -10.66 -5.06 4.96
CA ILE A 95 -10.50 -6.49 5.20
C ILE A 95 -9.73 -7.10 4.04
N ALA A 96 -8.67 -7.86 4.34
CA ALA A 96 -8.00 -8.69 3.35
C ALA A 96 -8.38 -10.16 3.54
N ILE A 97 -8.58 -10.87 2.43
CA ILE A 97 -8.83 -12.31 2.37
C ILE A 97 -7.79 -12.97 1.45
N CYS A 98 -7.40 -14.23 1.74
CA CYS A 98 -6.64 -15.05 0.81
C CYS A 98 -7.58 -15.76 -0.17
N ASP A 99 -7.10 -16.05 -1.37
CA ASP A 99 -7.81 -16.78 -2.45
C ASP A 99 -8.49 -18.07 -1.96
N SER A 100 -7.90 -18.74 -0.96
CA SER A 100 -8.42 -20.00 -0.40
C SER A 100 -9.56 -19.81 0.61
N LEU A 101 -9.86 -18.57 0.99
CA LEU A 101 -10.86 -18.23 2.02
C LEU A 101 -12.15 -17.64 1.45
N ALA A 102 -12.38 -17.75 0.15
CA ALA A 102 -13.70 -17.50 -0.45
C ALA A 102 -14.75 -18.49 0.11
N GLN A 103 -14.97 -18.44 1.43
CA GLN A 103 -15.80 -19.36 2.17
C GLN A 103 -17.14 -18.72 2.55
N PRO A 104 -18.21 -19.52 2.67
CA PRO A 104 -19.53 -19.06 3.07
C PRO A 104 -19.54 -18.20 4.34
N HIS A 105 -18.60 -18.45 5.26
CA HIS A 105 -18.48 -17.73 6.53
C HIS A 105 -18.17 -16.24 6.38
N ILE A 106 -17.30 -15.86 5.44
CA ILE A 106 -16.98 -14.44 5.19
C ILE A 106 -18.20 -13.74 4.57
N ALA A 107 -18.86 -14.39 3.62
CA ALA A 107 -20.09 -13.84 3.04
C ALA A 107 -21.17 -13.62 4.10
N THR A 108 -21.34 -14.58 5.01
CA THR A 108 -22.29 -14.47 6.14
C THR A 108 -21.89 -13.35 7.09
N LEU A 109 -20.59 -13.22 7.42
CA LEU A 109 -20.09 -12.15 8.28
C LEU A 109 -20.36 -10.77 7.66
N LEU A 110 -20.08 -10.61 6.37
CA LEU A 110 -20.32 -9.36 5.64
C LEU A 110 -21.81 -9.03 5.53
N ALA A 111 -22.65 -10.03 5.29
CA ALA A 111 -24.10 -9.84 5.26
C ALA A 111 -24.63 -9.36 6.63
N ARG A 112 -24.21 -10.03 7.70
CA ARG A 112 -24.56 -9.67 9.08
C ARG A 112 -24.07 -8.28 9.47
N SER A 113 -22.84 -7.93 9.12
CA SER A 113 -22.29 -6.61 9.38
C SER A 113 -23.11 -5.50 8.68
N ARG A 114 -23.62 -5.75 7.47
CA ARG A 114 -24.51 -4.81 6.76
C ARG A 114 -25.84 -4.60 7.45
N GLU A 115 -26.35 -5.64 8.11
CA GLU A 115 -27.62 -5.56 8.85
C GLU A 115 -27.44 -4.86 10.20
N GLU A 116 -26.33 -5.14 10.91
CA GLU A 116 -26.04 -4.61 12.25
C GLU A 116 -25.48 -3.19 12.21
N GLU A 117 -24.63 -2.88 11.21
CA GLU A 117 -23.92 -1.62 11.09
C GLU A 117 -24.01 -1.04 9.66
N PRO A 118 -25.18 -0.56 9.23
CA PRO A 118 -25.41 -0.11 7.85
C PRO A 118 -24.57 1.12 7.46
N GLU A 119 -24.07 1.88 8.43
CA GLU A 119 -23.23 3.06 8.22
C GLU A 119 -21.74 2.73 8.12
N LEU A 120 -21.35 1.45 8.28
CA LEU A 120 -19.97 0.99 8.13
C LEU A 120 -19.72 0.57 6.68
N GLU A 121 -18.79 1.27 6.01
CA GLU A 121 -18.31 0.84 4.70
C GLU A 121 -17.25 -0.26 4.86
N ILE A 122 -17.51 -1.46 4.32
CA ILE A 122 -16.54 -2.55 4.31
C ILE A 122 -15.91 -2.66 2.92
N ARG A 123 -14.57 -2.61 2.88
CA ARG A 123 -13.76 -2.83 1.68
C ARG A 123 -13.00 -4.14 1.80
N VAL A 124 -13.26 -5.04 0.87
CA VAL A 124 -12.61 -6.36 0.83
C VAL A 124 -11.55 -6.38 -0.26
N PHE A 125 -10.35 -6.83 0.11
CA PHE A 125 -9.20 -6.99 -0.78
C PHE A 125 -8.79 -8.45 -0.82
N GLU A 126 -8.57 -8.98 -2.01
CA GLU A 126 -8.01 -10.32 -2.18
C GLU A 126 -6.49 -10.21 -2.29
N LEU A 127 -5.78 -10.69 -1.27
CA LEU A 127 -4.33 -10.52 -1.14
C LEU A 127 -3.67 -11.78 -0.59
N PRO A 128 -2.50 -12.18 -1.13
CA PRO A 128 -1.68 -13.23 -0.54
C PRO A 128 -1.28 -12.90 0.90
N PHE A 129 -1.12 -13.91 1.76
CA PHE A 129 -0.84 -13.74 3.19
C PHE A 129 0.34 -12.78 3.49
N ALA A 130 1.46 -12.91 2.74
CA ALA A 130 2.60 -12.03 2.90
C ALA A 130 2.29 -10.54 2.61
N GLN A 131 1.34 -10.27 1.71
CA GLN A 131 0.88 -8.91 1.42
C GLN A 131 -0.10 -8.43 2.48
N GLN A 132 -0.93 -9.30 3.03
CA GLN A 132 -1.80 -8.98 4.16
C GLN A 132 -0.99 -8.54 5.37
N LEU A 133 0.05 -9.31 5.76
CA LEU A 133 0.94 -8.94 6.86
C LEU A 133 1.58 -7.57 6.65
N LYS A 134 2.07 -7.29 5.44
CA LYS A 134 2.60 -5.96 5.09
C LYS A 134 1.54 -4.87 5.18
N GLY A 135 0.34 -5.16 4.72
CA GLY A 135 -0.80 -4.24 4.79
C GLY A 135 -1.19 -3.90 6.23
N LEU A 136 -1.29 -4.90 7.09
CA LEU A 136 -1.59 -4.74 8.51
C LEU A 136 -0.50 -3.95 9.24
N HIS A 137 0.78 -4.28 9.06
CA HIS A 137 1.89 -3.54 9.67
C HIS A 137 2.02 -2.08 9.20
N ASN A 138 1.49 -1.77 8.03
CA ASN A 138 1.54 -0.42 7.45
C ASN A 138 0.21 0.34 7.59
N ASP A 139 -0.70 -0.14 8.43
CA ASP A 139 -2.04 0.44 8.62
C ASP A 139 -2.83 0.60 7.31
N LEU A 140 -2.54 -0.25 6.32
CA LEU A 140 -3.26 -0.30 5.04
C LEU A 140 -4.48 -1.22 5.09
N LEU A 141 -4.51 -2.11 6.07
CA LEU A 141 -5.57 -3.05 6.37
C LEU A 141 -5.86 -3.01 7.87
N ASP A 142 -7.10 -3.28 8.23
CA ASP A 142 -7.54 -3.36 9.62
C ASP A 142 -7.66 -4.82 10.07
N ILE A 143 -8.08 -5.70 9.16
CA ILE A 143 -8.25 -7.13 9.43
C ILE A 143 -7.72 -7.94 8.23
N GLY A 144 -7.07 -9.06 8.54
CA GLY A 144 -6.67 -10.06 7.54
C GLY A 144 -7.25 -11.43 7.90
N PHE A 145 -7.86 -12.11 6.94
CA PHE A 145 -8.26 -13.50 7.08
C PHE A 145 -7.29 -14.40 6.33
N ALA A 146 -6.68 -15.32 7.05
CA ALA A 146 -5.69 -16.27 6.51
C ALA A 146 -5.83 -17.65 7.15
N LEU A 147 -5.24 -18.66 6.51
CA LEU A 147 -5.14 -20.02 7.06
C LEU A 147 -3.91 -20.22 7.96
N SER A 148 -3.17 -19.15 8.24
CA SER A 148 -1.95 -19.17 9.05
C SER A 148 -2.05 -18.19 10.21
N ASP A 149 -1.58 -18.62 11.36
CA ASP A 149 -1.42 -17.83 12.57
C ASP A 149 0.02 -17.32 12.78
N ALA A 150 0.89 -17.53 11.80
CA ALA A 150 2.29 -17.11 11.84
C ALA A 150 2.42 -15.58 11.68
N VAL A 151 2.01 -14.85 12.73
CA VAL A 151 2.07 -13.38 12.78
C VAL A 151 3.16 -12.92 13.72
N SER A 152 3.66 -11.69 13.52
CA SER A 152 4.70 -11.04 14.32
C SER A 152 4.47 -9.53 14.35
N GLY A 153 5.30 -8.80 15.09
CA GLY A 153 5.33 -7.34 15.04
C GLY A 153 4.08 -6.64 15.58
N GLY A 154 3.49 -7.17 16.65
CA GLY A 154 2.34 -6.54 17.31
C GLY A 154 0.96 -6.91 16.71
N LEU A 155 0.93 -7.77 15.69
CA LEU A 155 -0.31 -8.34 15.18
C LEU A 155 -0.80 -9.46 16.10
N VAL A 156 -2.10 -9.58 16.26
CA VAL A 156 -2.76 -10.64 17.03
C VAL A 156 -3.53 -11.54 16.05
N ALA A 157 -3.29 -12.84 16.13
CA ALA A 157 -4.07 -13.83 15.39
C ALA A 157 -5.08 -14.49 16.31
N GLU A 158 -6.33 -14.51 15.91
CA GLU A 158 -7.41 -15.19 16.63
C GLU A 158 -8.09 -16.21 15.70
N PRO A 159 -8.41 -17.43 16.21
CA PRO A 159 -9.12 -18.40 15.40
C PRO A 159 -10.54 -17.91 15.12
N SER A 160 -10.90 -17.80 13.85
CA SER A 160 -12.28 -17.55 13.44
C SER A 160 -13.10 -18.81 13.74
N ARG A 161 -13.91 -18.82 14.81
CA ARG A 161 -14.82 -19.91 15.14
C ARG A 161 -16.16 -19.67 14.46
N PRO A 162 -16.67 -20.61 13.66
CA PRO A 162 -18.07 -20.57 13.24
C PRO A 162 -18.95 -20.74 14.49
N LYS A 163 -19.85 -19.81 14.71
CA LYS A 163 -20.98 -20.00 15.65
C LYS A 163 -22.09 -20.75 14.96
#